data_443647a7ce258edbaadbec75705faacf
#
_entry.id   443647a7ce258edbaadbec75705faacf
#
_cell.length_a   1.000
_cell.length_b   1.000
_cell.length_c   1.000
_cell.angle_alpha   90.00
_cell.angle_beta   90.00
_cell.angle_gamma   90.00
#
_symmetry.space_group_name_H-M   'P 1'
#
loop_
_entity.id
_entity.type
_entity.pdbx_description
1 polymer ?
#
loop_
_entity_poly.entity_id
_entity_poly.type
_entity_poly.pdbx_seq_one_letter_code
_entity_poly.pdbx_strand_id
1 'polypeptide(L)'
;MTPRPRLLASVVSLAALAFIFAPPPAAAWSENGHRTVGQIAQDLLQQQAQAGDAQSQAALTAIQGLLGSNFSLSALAPCADSVRELDEETGNKRATGSTFSCGGLTLSVDPATEPWHFVNVPITASDTPDSIAAQCGNDACVVAQIQDDMKTLQDPSAAQADKQKALMFLVHFVGDEHQPLHCATEIVDGRDDRGGNEKNVKFNNLTLNMHALWDHLIQKTDNVNDPAALSQQLEASLPSDTSAWTSGDFVTQAALESFSIAQQTIYPAYYSASSGESLKASVRKPNVASRTSAQVDEVGAKGPSVALPSDYQSKMQPIVYQRLQMAGVRLAALLKQAFSPAPSLAVPSVGARAAKVKSATP
;
A
#
# COMPACT_ATOMS: atom_id res chain seq x y z
N MET A 1 -52.77 -41.79 -49.08
CA MET A 1 -52.74 -40.89 -47.94
C MET A 1 -51.51 -41.24 -47.09
N THR A 2 -50.42 -40.52 -47.28
CA THR A 2 -49.13 -40.73 -46.58
C THR A 2 -49.03 -39.70 -45.44
N PRO A 3 -48.65 -40.07 -44.24
CA PRO A 3 -48.51 -39.13 -43.12
C PRO A 3 -47.19 -38.35 -43.24
N ARG A 4 -47.26 -37.04 -43.01
CA ARG A 4 -46.13 -36.13 -42.94
C ARG A 4 -45.42 -36.25 -41.59
N PRO A 5 -44.08 -36.22 -41.52
CA PRO A 5 -43.36 -36.20 -40.27
C PRO A 5 -43.39 -34.79 -39.63
N ARG A 6 -43.67 -34.75 -38.33
CA ARG A 6 -43.56 -33.54 -37.46
C ARG A 6 -42.09 -33.35 -37.09
N LEU A 7 -41.49 -32.24 -37.51
CA LEU A 7 -40.22 -31.78 -37.01
C LEU A 7 -40.41 -31.20 -35.59
N LEU A 8 -39.81 -31.84 -34.62
CA LEU A 8 -39.59 -31.31 -33.26
C LEU A 8 -38.41 -30.38 -33.31
N ALA A 9 -38.64 -29.09 -33.15
CA ALA A 9 -37.62 -28.08 -32.98
C ALA A 9 -37.15 -28.13 -31.51
N SER A 10 -35.93 -28.63 -31.26
CA SER A 10 -35.27 -28.56 -29.96
C SER A 10 -34.71 -27.18 -29.78
N VAL A 11 -35.29 -26.40 -28.85
CA VAL A 11 -34.75 -25.12 -28.40
C VAL A 11 -33.61 -25.44 -27.42
N VAL A 12 -32.38 -25.26 -27.88
CA VAL A 12 -31.21 -25.28 -27.04
C VAL A 12 -31.09 -23.92 -26.37
N SER A 13 -31.47 -23.82 -25.11
CA SER A 13 -31.23 -22.61 -24.29
C SER A 13 -29.75 -22.54 -23.94
N LEU A 14 -29.04 -21.65 -24.60
CA LEU A 14 -27.66 -21.27 -24.22
C LEU A 14 -27.76 -20.41 -22.95
N ALA A 15 -27.57 -21.02 -21.79
CA ALA A 15 -27.35 -20.29 -20.55
C ALA A 15 -25.94 -19.67 -20.61
N ALA A 16 -25.87 -18.36 -20.88
CA ALA A 16 -24.64 -17.60 -20.73
C ALA A 16 -24.29 -17.54 -19.23
N LEU A 17 -23.30 -18.35 -18.79
CA LEU A 17 -22.65 -18.13 -17.50
C LEU A 17 -21.90 -16.81 -17.59
N ALA A 18 -22.47 -15.76 -16.97
CA ALA A 18 -21.74 -14.56 -16.66
C ALA A 18 -20.77 -14.92 -15.52
N PHE A 19 -19.51 -15.11 -15.86
CA PHE A 19 -18.44 -15.12 -14.87
C PHE A 19 -18.39 -13.72 -14.25
N ILE A 20 -18.93 -13.57 -13.05
CA ILE A 20 -18.73 -12.41 -12.21
C ILE A 20 -17.30 -12.55 -11.67
N PHE A 21 -16.34 -11.93 -12.34
CA PHE A 21 -15.01 -11.74 -11.77
C PHE A 21 -15.19 -10.82 -10.56
N ALA A 22 -15.05 -11.38 -9.36
CA ALA A 22 -14.83 -10.58 -8.16
C ALA A 22 -13.53 -9.79 -8.38
N PRO A 23 -13.49 -8.48 -8.12
CA PRO A 23 -12.24 -7.76 -8.16
C PRO A 23 -11.29 -8.37 -7.12
N PRO A 24 -9.99 -8.50 -7.45
CA PRO A 24 -9.01 -8.95 -6.47
C PRO A 24 -9.05 -8.02 -5.26
N PRO A 25 -8.74 -8.53 -4.06
CA PRO A 25 -8.61 -7.68 -2.88
C PRO A 25 -7.59 -6.59 -3.16
N ALA A 26 -7.85 -5.41 -2.61
CA ALA A 26 -7.01 -4.25 -2.80
C ALA A 26 -5.59 -4.52 -2.27
N ALA A 27 -4.64 -4.56 -3.18
CA ALA A 27 -3.24 -4.36 -2.89
C ALA A 27 -3.01 -2.84 -2.83
N ALA A 28 -2.07 -2.35 -2.03
CA ALA A 28 -1.55 -0.99 -2.13
C ALA A 28 -1.22 -0.65 -3.59
N TRP A 29 -0.67 0.49 -3.91
CA TRP A 29 -0.36 0.74 -5.33
C TRP A 29 -0.26 -0.55 -6.13
N SER A 30 -0.97 -0.72 -7.22
CA SER A 30 -0.86 -1.92 -8.05
C SER A 30 0.59 -2.35 -8.22
N GLU A 31 0.85 -3.58 -8.61
CA GLU A 31 2.19 -4.09 -8.88
C GLU A 31 3.07 -3.07 -9.61
N ASN A 32 2.53 -2.36 -10.61
CA ASN A 32 3.27 -1.34 -11.35
C ASN A 32 3.62 -0.09 -10.52
N GLY A 33 2.78 0.30 -9.58
CA GLY A 33 3.08 1.41 -8.68
C GLY A 33 4.23 1.07 -7.73
N HIS A 34 4.19 -0.11 -7.09
CA HIS A 34 5.31 -0.59 -6.27
C HIS A 34 6.59 -0.74 -7.07
N ARG A 35 6.52 -1.32 -8.27
CA ARG A 35 7.67 -1.44 -9.18
C ARG A 35 8.26 -0.08 -9.53
N THR A 36 7.42 0.93 -9.76
CA THR A 36 7.86 2.31 -10.04
C THR A 36 8.58 2.91 -8.85
N VAL A 37 8.08 2.76 -7.63
CA VAL A 37 8.75 3.23 -6.40
C VAL A 37 10.12 2.57 -6.22
N GLY A 38 10.19 1.24 -6.37
CA GLY A 38 11.44 0.50 -6.30
C GLY A 38 12.44 0.92 -7.38
N GLN A 39 11.96 1.21 -8.60
CA GLN A 39 12.81 1.68 -9.71
C GLN A 39 13.38 3.06 -9.43
N ILE A 40 12.54 4.04 -9.04
CA ILE A 40 13.01 5.40 -8.69
C ILE A 40 14.09 5.33 -7.60
N ALA A 41 13.87 4.53 -6.55
CA ALA A 41 14.84 4.41 -5.46
C ALA A 41 16.16 3.81 -5.94
N GLN A 42 16.13 2.79 -6.79
CA GLN A 42 17.33 2.17 -7.35
C GLN A 42 18.08 3.13 -8.27
N ASP A 43 17.38 3.81 -9.14
CA ASP A 43 17.99 4.76 -10.10
C ASP A 43 18.63 5.94 -9.37
N LEU A 44 17.99 6.50 -8.35
CA LEU A 44 18.55 7.56 -7.51
C LEU A 44 19.80 7.10 -6.77
N LEU A 45 19.82 5.90 -6.20
CA LEU A 45 21.01 5.35 -5.55
C LEU A 45 22.16 5.18 -6.55
N GLN A 46 21.87 4.68 -7.76
CA GLN A 46 22.86 4.49 -8.81
C GLN A 46 23.42 5.82 -9.30
N GLN A 47 22.58 6.82 -9.57
CA GLN A 47 23.00 8.16 -9.99
C GLN A 47 23.86 8.85 -8.92
N GLN A 48 23.45 8.78 -7.66
CA GLN A 48 24.19 9.38 -6.54
C GLN A 48 25.54 8.67 -6.32
N ALA A 49 25.59 7.33 -6.41
CA ALA A 49 26.84 6.57 -6.33
C ALA A 49 27.81 6.91 -7.46
N GLN A 50 27.31 7.06 -8.68
CA GLN A 50 28.10 7.51 -9.83
C GLN A 50 28.62 8.95 -9.67
N ALA A 51 27.87 9.79 -8.95
CA ALA A 51 28.30 11.14 -8.57
C ALA A 51 29.27 11.16 -7.37
N GLY A 52 29.65 10.00 -6.82
CA GLY A 52 30.62 9.87 -5.73
C GLY A 52 30.01 9.83 -4.32
N ASP A 53 28.68 9.65 -4.18
CA ASP A 53 28.06 9.48 -2.86
C ASP A 53 28.38 8.12 -2.26
N ALA A 54 29.24 8.13 -1.25
CA ALA A 54 29.70 6.90 -0.57
C ALA A 54 28.57 6.13 0.13
N GLN A 55 27.53 6.81 0.60
CA GLN A 55 26.39 6.16 1.26
C GLN A 55 25.54 5.39 0.23
N SER A 56 25.28 5.96 -0.93
CA SER A 56 24.59 5.27 -2.02
C SER A 56 25.39 4.07 -2.52
N GLN A 57 26.72 4.20 -2.63
CA GLN A 57 27.61 3.09 -3.00
C GLN A 57 27.55 1.96 -1.95
N ALA A 58 27.57 2.29 -0.66
CA ALA A 58 27.47 1.31 0.43
C ALA A 58 26.11 0.60 0.39
N ALA A 59 25.01 1.33 0.21
CA ALA A 59 23.67 0.78 0.08
C ALA A 59 23.56 -0.20 -1.09
N LEU A 60 24.01 0.19 -2.28
CA LEU A 60 24.00 -0.69 -3.47
C LEU A 60 24.83 -1.95 -3.24
N THR A 61 26.01 -1.84 -2.61
CA THR A 61 26.88 -2.98 -2.30
C THR A 61 26.20 -3.94 -1.32
N ALA A 62 25.55 -3.41 -0.28
CA ALA A 62 24.85 -4.23 0.72
C ALA A 62 23.62 -4.93 0.10
N ILE A 63 22.82 -4.22 -0.68
CA ILE A 63 21.67 -4.79 -1.41
C ILE A 63 22.14 -5.90 -2.35
N GLN A 64 23.23 -5.68 -3.09
CA GLN A 64 23.84 -6.71 -3.94
C GLN A 64 24.28 -7.92 -3.13
N GLY A 65 24.83 -7.71 -1.92
CA GLY A 65 25.21 -8.81 -1.01
C GLY A 65 24.01 -9.63 -0.53
N LEU A 66 22.84 -9.00 -0.38
CA LEU A 66 21.60 -9.68 0.04
C LEU A 66 20.88 -10.38 -1.11
N LEU A 67 20.79 -9.76 -2.28
CA LEU A 67 19.93 -10.19 -3.38
C LEU A 67 20.70 -10.78 -4.58
N GLY A 68 22.02 -10.62 -4.60
CA GLY A 68 22.87 -11.03 -5.74
C GLY A 68 23.15 -9.88 -6.72
N SER A 69 24.05 -10.15 -7.68
CA SER A 69 24.58 -9.12 -8.62
C SER A 69 23.54 -8.53 -9.56
N ASN A 70 22.48 -9.28 -9.87
CA ASN A 70 21.43 -8.87 -10.81
C ASN A 70 20.15 -8.44 -10.07
N PHE A 71 20.30 -7.86 -8.87
CA PHE A 71 19.15 -7.43 -8.09
C PHE A 71 18.32 -6.35 -8.80
N SER A 72 17.03 -6.32 -8.49
CA SER A 72 16.12 -5.28 -8.93
C SER A 72 15.16 -4.96 -7.79
N LEU A 73 15.20 -3.73 -7.27
CA LEU A 73 14.23 -3.26 -6.27
C LEU A 73 12.83 -3.19 -6.88
N SER A 74 12.74 -2.88 -8.19
CA SER A 74 11.48 -2.91 -8.93
C SER A 74 10.86 -4.31 -8.96
N ALA A 75 11.67 -5.37 -9.13
CA ALA A 75 11.18 -6.74 -9.11
C ALA A 75 10.84 -7.23 -7.69
N LEU A 76 11.51 -6.68 -6.66
CA LEU A 76 11.29 -7.02 -5.25
C LEU A 76 10.04 -6.33 -4.68
N ALA A 77 9.71 -5.13 -5.16
CA ALA A 77 8.71 -4.25 -4.59
C ALA A 77 7.31 -4.87 -4.42
N PRO A 78 6.74 -5.66 -5.33
CA PRO A 78 5.40 -6.24 -5.15
C PRO A 78 5.40 -7.52 -4.28
N CYS A 79 6.56 -8.04 -3.85
CA CYS A 79 6.64 -9.38 -3.25
C CYS A 79 5.93 -9.52 -1.90
N ALA A 80 5.83 -8.45 -1.12
CA ALA A 80 5.19 -8.48 0.20
C ALA A 80 3.69 -8.78 0.11
N ASP A 81 3.01 -8.30 -0.93
CA ASP A 81 1.60 -8.62 -1.18
C ASP A 81 1.39 -10.12 -1.38
N SER A 82 2.30 -10.77 -2.10
CA SER A 82 2.26 -12.23 -2.28
C SER A 82 2.49 -13.02 -0.98
N VAL A 83 3.08 -12.40 0.05
CA VAL A 83 3.24 -13.03 1.37
C VAL A 83 1.92 -13.12 2.12
N ARG A 84 0.96 -12.24 1.86
CA ARG A 84 -0.36 -12.21 2.52
C ARG A 84 -1.34 -13.32 2.12
N GLU A 85 -1.02 -14.30 1.34
CA GLU A 85 -1.87 -15.37 0.78
C GLU A 85 -2.35 -15.17 -0.67
N LEU A 86 -2.22 -13.99 -1.24
CA LEU A 86 -2.72 -13.75 -2.58
C LEU A 86 -1.64 -13.87 -3.63
N ASP A 87 -1.95 -14.58 -4.65
CA ASP A 87 -1.27 -14.52 -5.92
C ASP A 87 -1.96 -13.44 -6.75
N GLU A 88 -1.33 -12.27 -6.86
CA GLU A 88 -1.95 -11.13 -7.55
C GLU A 88 -2.15 -11.38 -9.04
N GLU A 89 -1.26 -12.19 -9.66
CA GLU A 89 -1.34 -12.51 -11.08
C GLU A 89 -2.54 -13.43 -11.39
N THR A 90 -2.81 -14.39 -10.51
CA THR A 90 -3.88 -15.38 -10.72
C THR A 90 -5.12 -15.12 -9.89
N GLY A 91 -5.06 -14.25 -8.87
CA GLY A 91 -6.13 -14.03 -7.90
C GLY A 91 -6.41 -15.23 -6.99
N ASN A 92 -5.54 -16.24 -7.00
CA ASN A 92 -5.71 -17.43 -6.20
C ASN A 92 -5.07 -17.29 -4.83
N LYS A 93 -5.74 -17.82 -3.80
CA LYS A 93 -5.15 -17.90 -2.46
C LYS A 93 -4.08 -18.98 -2.41
N ARG A 94 -2.91 -18.62 -1.91
CA ARG A 94 -1.84 -19.56 -1.59
C ARG A 94 -2.04 -20.13 -0.19
N ALA A 95 -1.67 -21.39 0.02
CA ALA A 95 -1.79 -22.00 1.34
C ALA A 95 -0.73 -21.39 2.30
N THR A 96 -1.15 -21.06 3.53
CA THR A 96 -0.26 -20.60 4.60
C THR A 96 0.96 -21.54 4.74
N GLY A 97 2.16 -20.96 4.83
CA GLY A 97 3.41 -21.69 4.90
C GLY A 97 3.91 -22.28 3.57
N SER A 98 3.15 -22.17 2.47
CA SER A 98 3.67 -22.53 1.15
C SER A 98 4.75 -21.54 0.72
N THR A 99 5.73 -22.02 -0.07
CA THR A 99 6.83 -21.20 -0.56
C THR A 99 6.64 -20.81 -2.01
N PHE A 100 7.13 -19.62 -2.37
CA PHE A 100 7.13 -19.10 -3.73
C PHE A 100 8.39 -18.28 -3.99
N SER A 101 8.70 -18.04 -5.25
CA SER A 101 9.84 -17.19 -5.63
C SER A 101 9.35 -15.82 -6.06
N CYS A 102 9.97 -14.74 -5.53
CA CYS A 102 9.68 -13.37 -5.92
C CYS A 102 10.91 -12.49 -5.69
N GLY A 103 11.22 -11.59 -6.62
CA GLY A 103 12.32 -10.64 -6.48
C GLY A 103 13.70 -11.27 -6.27
N GLY A 104 13.89 -12.52 -6.69
CA GLY A 104 15.12 -13.28 -6.45
C GLY A 104 15.17 -14.00 -5.07
N LEU A 105 14.14 -13.88 -4.26
CA LEU A 105 14.02 -14.53 -2.95
C LEU A 105 13.08 -15.73 -3.00
N THR A 106 13.27 -16.68 -2.09
CA THR A 106 12.29 -17.72 -1.76
C THR A 106 11.57 -17.28 -0.48
N LEU A 107 10.28 -17.02 -0.58
CA LEU A 107 9.44 -16.47 0.48
C LEU A 107 8.39 -17.51 0.90
N SER A 108 7.85 -17.35 2.11
CA SER A 108 6.76 -18.17 2.63
C SER A 108 5.51 -17.32 2.81
N VAL A 109 4.36 -17.91 2.51
CA VAL A 109 3.05 -17.29 2.76
C VAL A 109 2.79 -17.20 4.26
N ASP A 110 2.50 -15.98 4.73
CA ASP A 110 2.22 -15.67 6.12
C ASP A 110 1.10 -14.59 6.21
N PRO A 111 -0.17 -15.00 6.41
CA PRO A 111 -1.30 -14.09 6.50
C PRO A 111 -1.24 -13.12 7.68
N ALA A 112 -0.43 -13.42 8.68
CA ALA A 112 -0.26 -12.54 9.85
C ALA A 112 0.38 -11.19 9.46
N THR A 113 0.96 -11.09 8.26
CA THR A 113 1.55 -9.86 7.74
C THR A 113 0.52 -8.87 7.16
N GLU A 114 -0.74 -9.27 6.97
CA GLU A 114 -1.77 -8.39 6.38
C GLU A 114 -1.91 -7.04 7.10
N PRO A 115 -1.97 -6.94 8.46
CA PRO A 115 -2.09 -5.65 9.14
C PRO A 115 -0.87 -4.73 8.99
N TRP A 116 0.26 -5.26 8.52
CA TRP A 116 1.51 -4.51 8.37
C TRP A 116 1.48 -3.53 7.19
N HIS A 117 0.54 -3.70 6.26
CA HIS A 117 0.46 -2.94 5.02
C HIS A 117 -0.23 -1.58 5.16
N PHE A 118 -0.85 -1.27 6.31
CA PHE A 118 -1.65 -0.06 6.48
C PHE A 118 -1.63 0.47 7.93
N VAL A 119 -2.12 1.69 8.10
CA VAL A 119 -2.50 2.26 9.39
C VAL A 119 -3.86 2.95 9.26
N ASN A 120 -4.91 2.33 9.79
CA ASN A 120 -6.29 2.79 9.62
C ASN A 120 -6.62 3.95 10.59
N VAL A 121 -6.16 5.16 10.29
CA VAL A 121 -6.49 6.36 11.07
C VAL A 121 -7.89 6.82 10.70
N PRO A 122 -8.83 6.94 11.66
CA PRO A 122 -10.18 7.45 11.38
C PRO A 122 -10.12 8.86 10.80
N ILE A 123 -10.81 9.12 9.69
CA ILE A 123 -10.83 10.45 9.05
C ILE A 123 -11.38 11.57 9.94
N THR A 124 -11.96 11.23 11.08
CA THR A 124 -12.38 12.17 12.12
C THR A 124 -11.27 12.50 13.13
N ALA A 125 -10.14 11.82 13.07
CA ALA A 125 -9.00 12.07 13.93
C ALA A 125 -8.27 13.35 13.54
N SER A 126 -7.46 13.86 14.47
CA SER A 126 -6.55 14.98 14.19
C SER A 126 -5.37 14.51 13.35
N ASP A 127 -4.86 15.39 12.49
CA ASP A 127 -3.65 15.15 11.68
C ASP A 127 -2.40 15.37 12.57
N THR A 128 -2.08 14.36 13.39
CA THR A 128 -0.97 14.40 14.34
C THR A 128 -0.28 13.05 14.48
N PRO A 129 1.02 13.02 14.84
CA PRO A 129 1.74 11.77 15.11
C PRO A 129 1.04 10.85 16.14
N ASP A 130 0.38 11.44 17.15
CA ASP A 130 -0.36 10.67 18.16
C ASP A 130 -1.53 9.89 17.54
N SER A 131 -2.15 10.41 16.48
CA SER A 131 -3.24 9.72 15.77
C SER A 131 -2.72 8.50 15.02
N ILE A 132 -1.53 8.56 14.41
CA ILE A 132 -0.85 7.42 13.81
C ILE A 132 -0.51 6.39 14.90
N ALA A 133 0.17 6.82 15.96
CA ALA A 133 0.61 5.97 17.07
C ALA A 133 -0.57 5.22 17.73
N ALA A 134 -1.72 5.87 17.86
CA ALA A 134 -2.92 5.28 18.44
C ALA A 134 -3.49 4.10 17.63
N GLN A 135 -3.18 4.00 16.33
CA GLN A 135 -3.65 2.93 15.43
C GLN A 135 -2.61 1.82 15.24
N CYS A 136 -1.35 2.02 15.66
CA CYS A 136 -0.27 1.04 15.58
C CYS A 136 -0.28 0.09 16.79
N GLY A 137 -1.42 -0.51 17.12
CA GLY A 137 -1.53 -1.45 18.23
C GLY A 137 -0.61 -2.66 18.07
N ASN A 138 0.19 -2.99 19.09
CA ASN A 138 1.16 -4.10 19.08
C ASN A 138 2.20 -4.02 17.93
N ASP A 139 2.54 -2.80 17.51
CA ASP A 139 3.46 -2.53 16.39
C ASP A 139 3.02 -3.15 15.04
N ALA A 140 1.75 -3.52 14.91
CA ALA A 140 1.18 -4.10 13.71
C ALA A 140 0.57 -3.00 12.81
N CYS A 141 1.41 -2.14 12.25
CA CYS A 141 1.02 -1.14 11.25
C CYS A 141 2.20 -0.81 10.34
N VAL A 142 1.94 -0.22 9.17
CA VAL A 142 2.97 0.08 8.16
C VAL A 142 4.12 0.94 8.71
N VAL A 143 3.83 1.94 9.52
CA VAL A 143 4.84 2.83 10.12
C VAL A 143 5.77 2.08 11.06
N ALA A 144 5.21 1.25 11.97
CA ALA A 144 6.00 0.47 12.90
C ALA A 144 6.83 -0.59 12.19
N GLN A 145 6.29 -1.23 11.15
CA GLN A 145 7.00 -2.25 10.38
C GLN A 145 8.17 -1.66 9.59
N ILE A 146 8.01 -0.48 8.96
CA ILE A 146 9.14 0.23 8.32
C ILE A 146 10.26 0.45 9.35
N GLN A 147 9.92 0.88 10.58
CA GLN A 147 10.92 1.10 11.64
C GLN A 147 11.59 -0.20 12.09
N ASP A 148 10.86 -1.31 12.17
CA ASP A 148 11.40 -2.61 12.57
C ASP A 148 12.26 -3.24 11.48
N ASP A 149 11.88 -3.09 10.21
CA ASP A 149 12.71 -3.49 9.08
C ASP A 149 14.02 -2.71 9.04
N MET A 150 13.98 -1.41 9.31
CA MET A 150 15.20 -0.58 9.43
C MET A 150 16.12 -1.08 10.55
N LYS A 151 15.57 -1.41 11.72
CA LYS A 151 16.37 -1.98 12.84
C LYS A 151 17.03 -3.31 12.43
N THR A 152 16.25 -4.19 11.77
CA THR A 152 16.75 -5.49 11.31
C THR A 152 17.87 -5.34 10.28
N LEU A 153 17.73 -4.41 9.33
CA LEU A 153 18.77 -4.15 8.34
C LEU A 153 20.04 -3.56 8.95
N GLN A 154 19.90 -2.73 9.98
CA GLN A 154 21.02 -2.09 10.69
C GLN A 154 21.72 -3.04 11.70
N ASP A 155 21.08 -4.11 12.15
CA ASP A 155 21.64 -5.05 13.10
C ASP A 155 22.74 -5.90 12.44
N PRO A 156 24.02 -5.75 12.81
CA PRO A 156 25.09 -6.55 12.23
C PRO A 156 24.98 -8.07 12.56
N SER A 157 24.21 -8.42 13.60
CA SER A 157 24.01 -9.80 14.04
C SER A 157 22.79 -10.49 13.43
N ALA A 158 21.89 -9.75 12.77
CA ALA A 158 20.71 -10.30 12.14
C ALA A 158 21.11 -11.27 11.02
N ALA A 159 20.40 -12.41 10.94
CA ALA A 159 20.64 -13.41 9.91
C ALA A 159 20.37 -12.84 8.49
N GLN A 160 21.09 -13.36 7.51
CA GLN A 160 20.92 -12.91 6.11
C GLN A 160 19.46 -13.05 5.62
N ALA A 161 18.80 -14.16 5.98
CA ALA A 161 17.40 -14.38 5.61
C ALA A 161 16.45 -13.32 6.22
N ASP A 162 16.69 -12.91 7.47
CA ASP A 162 15.91 -11.87 8.13
C ASP A 162 16.13 -10.51 7.46
N LYS A 163 17.38 -10.20 7.11
CA LYS A 163 17.69 -8.96 6.34
C LYS A 163 17.10 -8.97 4.95
N GLN A 164 17.05 -10.11 4.26
CA GLN A 164 16.41 -10.24 2.97
C GLN A 164 14.90 -9.98 3.07
N LYS A 165 14.27 -10.55 4.09
CA LYS A 165 12.84 -10.35 4.39
C LYS A 165 12.56 -8.90 4.75
N ALA A 166 13.35 -8.29 5.64
CA ALA A 166 13.23 -6.89 6.02
C ALA A 166 13.42 -5.94 4.83
N LEU A 167 14.41 -6.21 3.96
CA LEU A 167 14.59 -5.42 2.75
C LEU A 167 13.38 -5.49 1.82
N MET A 168 12.82 -6.68 1.63
CA MET A 168 11.62 -6.88 0.80
C MET A 168 10.42 -6.11 1.37
N PHE A 169 10.18 -6.21 2.68
CA PHE A 169 9.10 -5.48 3.31
C PHE A 169 9.32 -3.96 3.28
N LEU A 170 10.51 -3.49 3.59
CA LEU A 170 10.83 -2.05 3.53
C LEU A 170 10.56 -1.46 2.14
N VAL A 171 11.00 -2.13 1.07
CA VAL A 171 10.81 -1.67 -0.32
C VAL A 171 9.32 -1.57 -0.65
N HIS A 172 8.50 -2.48 -0.16
CA HIS A 172 7.07 -2.49 -0.36
C HIS A 172 6.33 -1.46 0.52
N PHE A 173 6.56 -1.50 1.83
CA PHE A 173 5.81 -0.71 2.81
C PHE A 173 6.00 0.80 2.65
N VAL A 174 7.16 1.23 2.15
CA VAL A 174 7.33 2.64 1.78
C VAL A 174 6.39 3.03 0.64
N GLY A 175 6.09 2.13 -0.29
CA GLY A 175 5.05 2.33 -1.28
C GLY A 175 3.65 2.43 -0.65
N ASP A 176 3.31 1.46 0.21
CA ASP A 176 2.02 1.38 0.92
C ASP A 176 1.72 2.65 1.70
N GLU A 177 2.67 3.10 2.51
CA GLU A 177 2.56 4.29 3.33
C GLU A 177 2.28 5.57 2.52
N HIS A 178 2.69 5.60 1.25
CA HIS A 178 2.45 6.72 0.35
C HIS A 178 1.14 6.60 -0.44
N GLN A 179 0.40 5.51 -0.34
CA GLN A 179 -0.97 5.39 -0.86
C GLN A 179 -1.94 5.95 0.20
N PRO A 180 -2.66 7.05 -0.09
CA PRO A 180 -3.43 7.75 0.93
C PRO A 180 -4.45 6.90 1.68
N LEU A 181 -5.09 5.95 1.02
CA LEU A 181 -6.10 5.09 1.63
C LEU A 181 -5.51 3.94 2.46
N HIS A 182 -4.19 3.73 2.43
CA HIS A 182 -3.49 2.87 3.38
C HIS A 182 -3.27 3.53 4.76
N CYS A 183 -3.45 4.86 4.84
CA CYS A 183 -3.25 5.59 6.09
C CYS A 183 -4.54 6.17 6.67
N ALA A 184 -5.70 5.83 6.13
CA ALA A 184 -6.96 6.40 6.56
C ALA A 184 -8.10 5.39 6.47
N THR A 185 -9.12 5.57 7.31
CA THR A 185 -10.37 4.83 7.24
C THR A 185 -11.53 5.70 7.68
N GLU A 186 -12.74 5.41 7.20
CA GLU A 186 -13.96 6.00 7.72
C GLU A 186 -14.71 4.99 8.59
N ILE A 187 -15.14 5.44 9.76
CA ILE A 187 -15.96 4.64 10.66
C ILE A 187 -17.38 5.19 10.68
N VAL A 188 -18.34 4.42 10.12
CA VAL A 188 -19.75 4.75 10.10
C VAL A 188 -20.53 3.70 10.91
N ASP A 189 -21.29 4.14 11.90
CA ASP A 189 -22.06 3.26 12.78
C ASP A 189 -21.24 2.10 13.39
N GLY A 190 -19.97 2.38 13.70
CA GLY A 190 -19.03 1.43 14.29
C GLY A 190 -18.45 0.42 13.27
N ARG A 191 -18.68 0.62 11.98
CA ARG A 191 -18.10 -0.18 10.90
C ARG A 191 -16.98 0.60 10.23
N ASP A 192 -15.82 -0.02 10.11
CA ASP A 192 -14.65 0.45 9.40
C ASP A 192 -14.85 0.20 7.91
N ASP A 193 -14.61 1.20 7.07
CA ASP A 193 -14.67 1.07 5.61
C ASP A 193 -13.38 0.51 4.99
N ARG A 194 -12.40 0.18 5.83
CA ARG A 194 -11.13 -0.46 5.44
C ARG A 194 -10.39 0.35 4.37
N GLY A 195 -10.23 1.65 4.63
CA GLY A 195 -9.56 2.54 3.70
C GLY A 195 -10.28 2.70 2.37
N GLY A 196 -11.62 2.77 2.40
CA GLY A 196 -12.43 2.93 1.19
C GLY A 196 -12.73 1.64 0.41
N ASN A 197 -12.37 0.46 0.95
CA ASN A 197 -12.74 -0.83 0.34
C ASN A 197 -14.26 -1.08 0.35
N GLU A 198 -14.98 -0.48 1.30
CA GLU A 198 -16.44 -0.54 1.38
C GLU A 198 -17.14 0.60 0.58
N LYS A 199 -16.41 1.43 -0.13
CA LYS A 199 -16.93 2.56 -0.93
C LYS A 199 -16.97 2.22 -2.41
N ASN A 200 -18.12 1.79 -2.93
CA ASN A 200 -18.28 1.49 -4.35
C ASN A 200 -18.30 2.75 -5.21
N VAL A 201 -17.56 2.73 -6.31
CA VAL A 201 -17.50 3.80 -7.30
C VAL A 201 -17.69 3.27 -8.71
N LYS A 202 -18.23 4.14 -9.57
CA LYS A 202 -18.24 3.97 -11.04
C LYS A 202 -17.29 4.98 -11.65
N PHE A 203 -16.33 4.50 -12.40
CA PHE A 203 -15.36 5.33 -13.09
C PHE A 203 -14.99 4.72 -14.45
N ASN A 204 -15.11 5.50 -15.52
CA ASN A 204 -14.79 5.06 -16.90
C ASN A 204 -15.36 3.68 -17.27
N ASN A 205 -16.67 3.46 -17.04
CA ASN A 205 -17.38 2.19 -17.26
C ASN A 205 -16.94 1.02 -16.37
N LEU A 206 -16.06 1.25 -15.37
CA LEU A 206 -15.68 0.28 -14.36
C LEU A 206 -16.50 0.47 -13.10
N THR A 207 -16.85 -0.62 -12.44
CA THR A 207 -17.37 -0.62 -11.07
C THR A 207 -16.34 -1.30 -10.19
N LEU A 208 -15.84 -0.58 -9.19
CA LEU A 208 -14.81 -1.05 -8.26
C LEU A 208 -15.00 -0.32 -6.94
N ASN A 209 -14.22 -0.65 -5.92
CA ASN A 209 -14.19 0.15 -4.70
C ASN A 209 -13.20 1.32 -4.82
N MET A 210 -13.29 2.30 -3.90
CA MET A 210 -12.46 3.50 -3.91
C MET A 210 -10.98 3.18 -3.71
N HIS A 211 -10.67 2.21 -2.83
CA HIS A 211 -9.31 1.76 -2.57
C HIS A 211 -8.67 1.20 -3.85
N ALA A 212 -9.29 0.20 -4.47
CA ALA A 212 -8.83 -0.38 -5.72
C ALA A 212 -8.74 0.64 -6.87
N LEU A 213 -9.60 1.69 -6.90
CA LEU A 213 -9.44 2.77 -7.85
C LEU A 213 -8.11 3.49 -7.65
N TRP A 214 -7.75 3.82 -6.41
CA TRP A 214 -6.51 4.52 -6.10
C TRP A 214 -5.28 3.66 -6.39
N ASP A 215 -5.32 2.37 -6.09
CA ASP A 215 -4.23 1.45 -6.41
C ASP A 215 -3.93 1.37 -7.90
N HIS A 216 -4.98 1.53 -8.74
CA HIS A 216 -4.90 1.38 -10.18
C HIS A 216 -5.02 2.69 -10.96
N LEU A 217 -5.06 3.87 -10.31
CA LEU A 217 -5.19 5.15 -11.01
C LEU A 217 -4.11 5.34 -12.07
N ILE A 218 -2.89 4.90 -11.81
CA ILE A 218 -1.77 4.98 -12.75
C ILE A 218 -2.02 4.12 -13.98
N GLN A 219 -2.42 2.86 -13.81
CA GLN A 219 -2.60 1.92 -14.92
C GLN A 219 -3.77 2.26 -15.81
N LYS A 220 -4.86 2.75 -15.21
CA LYS A 220 -6.12 2.99 -15.95
C LYS A 220 -6.17 4.33 -16.65
N THR A 221 -5.26 5.23 -16.27
CA THR A 221 -5.30 6.61 -16.72
C THR A 221 -4.31 6.89 -17.85
N ASP A 222 -3.10 6.42 -17.72
CA ASP A 222 -2.02 6.77 -18.64
C ASP A 222 -1.64 5.63 -19.59
N ASN A 223 -2.34 4.48 -19.45
CA ASN A 223 -1.99 3.26 -20.17
C ASN A 223 -0.50 2.87 -19.93
N VAL A 224 0.05 3.27 -18.77
CA VAL A 224 1.44 3.02 -18.40
C VAL A 224 1.55 1.62 -17.83
N ASN A 225 1.82 0.68 -18.71
CA ASN A 225 2.11 -0.71 -18.31
C ASN A 225 3.62 -0.95 -18.11
N ASP A 226 4.43 0.10 -18.19
CA ASP A 226 5.88 0.04 -18.05
C ASP A 226 6.35 0.87 -16.85
N PRO A 227 6.66 0.22 -15.71
CA PRO A 227 7.17 0.91 -14.52
C PRO A 227 8.47 1.68 -14.76
N ALA A 228 9.32 1.20 -15.67
CA ALA A 228 10.59 1.87 -15.98
C ALA A 228 10.34 3.17 -16.77
N ALA A 229 9.42 3.18 -17.70
CA ALA A 229 9.04 4.41 -18.42
C ALA A 229 8.40 5.44 -17.48
N LEU A 230 7.53 4.98 -16.55
CA LEU A 230 6.92 5.87 -15.56
C LEU A 230 7.96 6.42 -14.58
N SER A 231 8.89 5.59 -14.08
CA SER A 231 9.95 6.07 -13.17
C SER A 231 10.78 7.17 -13.84
N GLN A 232 11.22 6.98 -15.08
CA GLN A 232 11.96 8.00 -15.84
C GLN A 232 11.17 9.31 -16.00
N GLN A 233 9.87 9.24 -16.29
CA GLN A 233 9.00 10.41 -16.37
C GLN A 233 8.92 11.15 -15.04
N LEU A 234 8.75 10.42 -13.93
CA LEU A 234 8.63 10.98 -12.60
C LEU A 234 9.96 11.58 -12.13
N GLU A 235 11.08 10.90 -12.38
CA GLU A 235 12.42 11.40 -12.06
C GLU A 235 12.77 12.69 -12.83
N ALA A 236 12.42 12.76 -14.11
CA ALA A 236 12.62 13.96 -14.92
C ALA A 236 11.85 15.20 -14.39
N SER A 237 10.82 15.00 -13.59
CA SER A 237 10.00 16.04 -12.98
C SER A 237 10.22 16.20 -11.47
N LEU A 238 11.24 15.55 -10.88
CA LEU A 238 11.61 15.76 -9.49
C LEU A 238 12.02 17.21 -9.23
N PRO A 239 11.64 17.79 -8.08
CA PRO A 239 12.21 19.05 -7.63
C PRO A 239 13.75 18.97 -7.56
N SER A 240 14.41 20.07 -7.86
CA SER A 240 15.88 20.12 -7.77
C SER A 240 16.41 19.96 -6.34
N ASP A 241 15.57 20.20 -5.35
CA ASP A 241 15.85 19.95 -3.93
C ASP A 241 14.70 19.13 -3.31
N THR A 242 15.01 17.91 -2.91
CA THR A 242 14.11 16.98 -2.22
C THR A 242 14.46 16.79 -0.75
N SER A 243 15.40 17.58 -0.20
CA SER A 243 15.90 17.42 1.18
C SER A 243 14.80 17.56 2.23
N ALA A 244 13.80 18.41 1.99
CA ALA A 244 12.64 18.55 2.87
C ALA A 244 11.82 17.26 2.99
N TRP A 245 11.83 16.39 1.97
CA TRP A 245 11.08 15.13 2.00
C TRP A 245 11.71 14.06 2.89
N THR A 246 13.01 14.21 3.18
CA THR A 246 13.80 13.21 3.92
C THR A 246 14.36 13.78 5.23
N SER A 247 13.83 14.91 5.71
CA SER A 247 14.24 15.52 6.97
C SER A 247 13.37 15.07 8.15
N GLY A 248 13.96 14.97 9.33
CA GLY A 248 13.25 14.60 10.56
C GLY A 248 12.70 13.17 10.55
N ASP A 249 11.56 12.94 11.19
CA ASP A 249 10.83 11.67 11.15
C ASP A 249 9.93 11.62 9.91
N PHE A 250 10.55 11.44 8.76
CA PHE A 250 9.83 11.44 7.50
C PHE A 250 8.99 10.17 7.25
N VAL A 251 9.19 9.10 8.04
CA VAL A 251 8.34 7.91 8.02
C VAL A 251 6.98 8.25 8.61
N THR A 252 6.92 8.74 9.85
CA THR A 252 5.64 9.19 10.42
C THR A 252 5.02 10.33 9.60
N GLN A 253 5.83 11.23 9.06
CA GLN A 253 5.36 12.33 8.20
C GLN A 253 4.70 11.81 6.91
N ALA A 254 5.21 10.75 6.30
CA ALA A 254 4.62 10.15 5.09
C ALA A 254 3.21 9.61 5.34
N ALA A 255 3.00 8.94 6.47
CA ALA A 255 1.68 8.46 6.89
C ALA A 255 0.71 9.63 7.15
N LEU A 256 1.16 10.71 7.81
CA LEU A 256 0.36 11.92 8.03
C LEU A 256 -0.04 12.60 6.71
N GLU A 257 0.88 12.75 5.78
CA GLU A 257 0.59 13.30 4.45
C GLU A 257 -0.45 12.47 3.72
N SER A 258 -0.31 11.13 3.75
CA SER A 258 -1.27 10.19 3.17
C SER A 258 -2.64 10.31 3.84
N PHE A 259 -2.70 10.33 5.15
CA PHE A 259 -3.92 10.56 5.93
C PHE A 259 -4.58 11.89 5.56
N SER A 260 -3.82 12.97 5.52
CA SER A 260 -4.33 14.31 5.20
C SER A 260 -4.93 14.37 3.79
N ILE A 261 -4.28 13.73 2.80
CA ILE A 261 -4.81 13.63 1.43
C ILE A 261 -6.13 12.85 1.43
N ALA A 262 -6.20 11.71 2.12
CA ALA A 262 -7.43 10.94 2.22
C ALA A 262 -8.56 11.76 2.86
N GLN A 263 -8.28 12.37 4.02
CA GLN A 263 -9.24 13.16 4.80
C GLN A 263 -9.74 14.40 4.04
N GLN A 264 -8.84 15.13 3.37
CA GLN A 264 -9.15 16.45 2.81
C GLN A 264 -9.50 16.41 1.31
N THR A 265 -9.15 15.33 0.62
CA THR A 265 -9.31 15.25 -0.83
C THR A 265 -10.17 14.07 -1.26
N ILE A 266 -9.82 12.84 -0.85
CA ILE A 266 -10.44 11.62 -1.40
C ILE A 266 -11.85 11.43 -0.87
N TYR A 267 -12.02 11.39 0.44
CA TYR A 267 -13.36 11.23 1.04
C TYR A 267 -14.31 12.38 0.70
N PRO A 268 -13.89 13.66 0.74
CA PRO A 268 -14.74 14.76 0.28
C PRO A 268 -15.15 14.66 -1.20
N ALA A 269 -14.25 14.21 -2.08
CA ALA A 269 -14.59 14.01 -3.49
C ALA A 269 -15.64 12.91 -3.69
N TYR A 270 -15.53 11.80 -2.95
CA TYR A 270 -16.53 10.73 -2.94
C TYR A 270 -17.90 11.25 -2.51
N TYR A 271 -17.96 12.01 -1.40
CA TYR A 271 -19.22 12.53 -0.87
C TYR A 271 -19.84 13.63 -1.75
N SER A 272 -19.02 14.47 -2.38
CA SER A 272 -19.50 15.45 -3.35
C SER A 272 -20.15 14.76 -4.56
N ALA A 273 -19.60 13.64 -5.02
CA ALA A 273 -20.15 12.86 -6.12
C ALA A 273 -21.43 12.10 -5.74
N SER A 274 -21.60 11.74 -4.47
CA SER A 274 -22.78 11.00 -3.97
C SER A 274 -24.03 11.88 -3.77
N SER A 275 -24.03 13.14 -4.25
CA SER A 275 -25.19 14.05 -4.16
C SER A 275 -25.60 14.46 -2.73
N GLY A 276 -24.64 14.83 -1.91
CA GLY A 276 -24.90 15.62 -0.69
C GLY A 276 -25.13 14.84 0.59
N GLU A 277 -24.73 13.60 0.72
CA GLU A 277 -24.54 13.03 2.03
C GLU A 277 -23.31 13.67 2.70
N SER A 278 -23.58 14.70 3.47
CA SER A 278 -22.59 15.35 4.33
C SER A 278 -21.94 14.31 5.24
N LEU A 279 -20.63 14.38 5.40
CA LEU A 279 -19.86 13.70 6.44
C LEU A 279 -20.57 13.86 7.80
N LYS A 280 -21.49 12.97 8.13
CA LYS A 280 -22.02 12.86 9.49
C LYS A 280 -21.04 11.97 10.23
N ALA A 281 -19.94 12.56 10.66
CA ALA A 281 -19.04 11.94 11.61
C ALA A 281 -19.83 11.57 12.89
N SER A 282 -20.20 10.31 13.01
CA SER A 282 -20.72 9.77 14.26
C SER A 282 -19.53 9.56 15.19
N VAL A 283 -19.28 10.54 16.06
CA VAL A 283 -18.32 10.44 17.16
C VAL A 283 -18.89 9.43 18.18
N ARG A 284 -18.74 8.14 17.90
CA ARG A 284 -18.86 7.10 18.92
C ARG A 284 -17.47 6.50 19.16
N LYS A 285 -17.04 6.53 20.43
CA LYS A 285 -15.78 5.90 20.87
C LYS A 285 -15.74 4.46 20.37
N PRO A 286 -14.67 4.04 19.66
CA PRO A 286 -14.55 2.69 19.15
C PRO A 286 -14.43 1.71 20.32
N ASN A 287 -15.29 0.71 20.35
CA ASN A 287 -15.08 -0.48 21.16
C ASN A 287 -14.13 -1.40 20.37
N VAL A 288 -12.86 -1.36 20.73
CA VAL A 288 -11.80 -2.18 20.09
C VAL A 288 -12.01 -3.64 20.55
N ALA A 289 -12.88 -4.35 19.88
CA ALA A 289 -12.92 -5.81 19.96
C ALA A 289 -12.19 -6.34 18.71
N SER A 290 -11.05 -6.98 18.94
CA SER A 290 -10.26 -7.68 17.93
C SER A 290 -11.14 -8.64 17.13
N ARG A 291 -11.26 -8.43 15.82
CA ARG A 291 -11.82 -9.42 14.90
C ARG A 291 -10.66 -10.18 14.27
N THR A 292 -10.68 -11.49 14.43
CA THR A 292 -9.78 -12.42 13.75
C THR A 292 -10.04 -12.41 12.26
N SER A 293 -8.97 -12.56 11.49
CA SER A 293 -8.85 -12.52 10.01
C SER A 293 -9.71 -13.52 9.22
N ALA A 294 -10.51 -14.35 9.86
CA ALA A 294 -11.24 -15.46 9.24
C ALA A 294 -12.59 -15.08 8.57
N GLN A 295 -12.94 -13.80 8.41
CA GLN A 295 -14.21 -13.36 7.79
C GLN A 295 -14.05 -12.39 6.63
N VAL A 296 -13.01 -12.54 5.84
CA VAL A 296 -12.67 -11.64 4.72
C VAL A 296 -13.16 -12.12 3.36
N ASP A 297 -13.91 -13.22 3.29
CA ASP A 297 -14.36 -13.82 2.05
C ASP A 297 -15.76 -13.32 1.67
N GLU A 298 -15.85 -12.64 0.54
CA GLU A 298 -16.98 -11.99 -0.14
C GLU A 298 -17.14 -10.49 0.10
N VAL A 299 -16.27 -9.70 -0.51
CA VAL A 299 -16.50 -8.25 -0.60
C VAL A 299 -16.59 -7.80 -2.04
N GLY A 300 -17.74 -8.07 -2.65
CA GLY A 300 -18.36 -7.07 -3.49
C GLY A 300 -19.10 -6.13 -2.53
N ALA A 301 -18.69 -4.86 -2.40
CA ALA A 301 -19.37 -3.94 -1.51
C ALA A 301 -20.88 -3.96 -1.81
N LYS A 302 -21.68 -4.33 -0.81
CA LYS A 302 -23.15 -4.43 -0.93
C LYS A 302 -23.78 -3.03 -0.77
N GLY A 303 -23.61 -2.16 -1.77
CA GLY A 303 -24.15 -0.81 -1.72
C GLY A 303 -24.23 -0.15 -3.09
N PRO A 304 -24.96 0.97 -3.23
CA PRO A 304 -25.00 1.72 -4.44
C PRO A 304 -23.62 2.26 -4.80
N SER A 305 -23.27 2.22 -6.08
CA SER A 305 -22.00 2.77 -6.56
C SER A 305 -22.15 4.27 -6.85
N VAL A 306 -21.20 5.07 -6.37
CA VAL A 306 -21.13 6.52 -6.63
C VAL A 306 -20.42 6.75 -7.96
N ALA A 307 -21.05 7.49 -8.87
CA ALA A 307 -20.45 7.87 -10.14
C ALA A 307 -19.49 9.05 -9.92
N LEU A 308 -18.19 8.81 -10.08
CA LEU A 308 -17.20 9.87 -9.98
C LEU A 308 -17.21 10.77 -11.23
N PRO A 309 -16.88 12.06 -11.07
CA PRO A 309 -16.80 12.99 -12.19
C PRO A 309 -15.79 12.53 -13.25
N SER A 310 -16.04 12.86 -14.52
CA SER A 310 -15.12 12.49 -15.62
C SER A 310 -13.72 13.11 -15.50
N ASP A 311 -13.59 14.21 -14.76
CA ASP A 311 -12.32 14.88 -14.50
C ASP A 311 -11.62 14.42 -13.21
N TYR A 312 -12.18 13.41 -12.52
CA TYR A 312 -11.62 12.89 -11.28
C TYR A 312 -10.15 12.46 -11.44
N GLN A 313 -9.86 11.71 -12.50
CA GLN A 313 -8.51 11.26 -12.81
C GLN A 313 -7.52 12.41 -12.98
N SER A 314 -7.82 13.35 -13.86
CA SER A 314 -6.92 14.48 -14.15
C SER A 314 -6.66 15.36 -12.92
N LYS A 315 -7.59 15.37 -11.96
CA LYS A 315 -7.42 16.04 -10.66
C LYS A 315 -6.55 15.25 -9.68
N MET A 316 -6.65 13.92 -9.66
CA MET A 316 -5.94 13.06 -8.70
C MET A 316 -4.55 12.63 -9.19
N GLN A 317 -4.34 12.53 -10.49
CA GLN A 317 -3.06 12.11 -11.08
C GLN A 317 -1.83 12.91 -10.58
N PRO A 318 -1.86 14.24 -10.46
CA PRO A 318 -0.71 14.98 -9.91
C PRO A 318 -0.38 14.57 -8.47
N ILE A 319 -1.40 14.25 -7.65
CA ILE A 319 -1.22 13.77 -6.29
C ILE A 319 -0.55 12.38 -6.32
N VAL A 320 -1.08 11.46 -7.13
CA VAL A 320 -0.52 10.12 -7.29
C VAL A 320 0.96 10.20 -7.70
N TYR A 321 1.28 11.00 -8.70
CA TYR A 321 2.66 11.17 -9.19
C TYR A 321 3.58 11.70 -8.10
N GLN A 322 3.14 12.71 -7.36
CA GLN A 322 3.92 13.27 -6.25
C GLN A 322 4.15 12.22 -5.15
N ARG A 323 3.13 11.42 -4.81
CA ARG A 323 3.28 10.37 -3.79
C ARG A 323 4.27 9.29 -4.22
N LEU A 324 4.27 8.88 -5.48
CA LEU A 324 5.25 7.92 -6.01
C LEU A 324 6.68 8.50 -6.03
N GLN A 325 6.84 9.77 -6.40
CA GLN A 325 8.13 10.47 -6.35
C GLN A 325 8.67 10.51 -4.92
N MET A 326 7.83 10.93 -3.96
CA MET A 326 8.21 11.00 -2.54
C MET A 326 8.56 9.64 -1.99
N ALA A 327 7.79 8.59 -2.32
CA ALA A 327 8.06 7.22 -1.93
C ALA A 327 9.42 6.74 -2.43
N GLY A 328 9.73 6.93 -3.72
CA GLY A 328 11.03 6.55 -4.29
C GLY A 328 12.21 7.29 -3.66
N VAL A 329 12.10 8.60 -3.46
CA VAL A 329 13.14 9.43 -2.80
C VAL A 329 13.35 9.00 -1.35
N ARG A 330 12.26 8.78 -0.59
CA ARG A 330 12.32 8.36 0.82
C ARG A 330 12.87 6.95 0.95
N LEU A 331 12.49 6.03 0.05
CA LEU A 331 13.04 4.68 0.03
C LEU A 331 14.56 4.71 -0.21
N ALA A 332 15.04 5.50 -1.16
CA ALA A 332 16.49 5.66 -1.38
C ALA A 332 17.19 6.19 -0.12
N ALA A 333 16.59 7.17 0.57
CA ALA A 333 17.14 7.70 1.81
C ALA A 333 17.17 6.67 2.95
N LEU A 334 16.10 5.89 3.12
CA LEU A 334 16.05 4.80 4.12
C LEU A 334 17.10 3.72 3.83
N LEU A 335 17.25 3.31 2.58
CA LEU A 335 18.27 2.34 2.18
C LEU A 335 19.69 2.85 2.44
N LYS A 336 19.95 4.14 2.22
CA LYS A 336 21.23 4.77 2.61
C LYS A 336 21.43 4.71 4.12
N GLN A 337 20.40 5.05 4.90
CA GLN A 337 20.48 5.01 6.38
C GLN A 337 20.63 3.58 6.90
N ALA A 338 19.97 2.58 6.29
CA ALA A 338 20.04 1.19 6.68
C ALA A 338 21.46 0.60 6.54
N PHE A 339 22.16 0.98 5.48
CA PHE A 339 23.44 0.35 5.12
C PHE A 339 24.68 1.26 5.27
N SER A 340 24.47 2.49 5.75
CA SER A 340 25.60 3.36 6.07
C SER A 340 26.01 3.18 7.53
N PRO A 341 27.30 3.07 7.82
CA PRO A 341 27.79 3.21 9.19
C PRO A 341 27.74 4.68 9.60
N ALA A 342 26.58 5.19 9.98
CA ALA A 342 26.45 6.55 10.48
C ALA A 342 26.13 6.57 11.98
N PRO A 343 26.49 7.64 12.71
CA PRO A 343 26.16 7.72 14.12
C PRO A 343 24.64 7.62 14.30
N SER A 344 24.24 6.70 15.17
CA SER A 344 22.85 6.42 15.50
C SER A 344 22.06 7.71 15.74
N LEU A 345 21.26 8.12 14.79
CA LEU A 345 20.12 8.98 15.11
C LEU A 345 19.07 8.05 15.72
N ALA A 346 18.90 8.17 17.04
CA ALA A 346 17.85 7.44 17.73
C ALA A 346 16.50 7.78 17.08
N VAL A 347 15.95 6.83 16.32
CA VAL A 347 14.56 6.92 15.88
C VAL A 347 13.71 6.85 17.14
N PRO A 348 12.89 7.86 17.47
CA PRO A 348 12.03 7.79 18.64
C PRO A 348 11.06 6.62 18.47
N SER A 349 11.16 5.61 19.31
CA SER A 349 10.22 4.49 19.32
C SER A 349 8.82 5.01 19.66
N VAL A 350 7.86 4.79 18.80
CA VAL A 350 6.45 5.13 18.97
C VAL A 350 5.78 4.36 20.14
N GLY A 351 6.51 3.50 20.84
CA GLY A 351 5.97 2.53 21.79
C GLY A 351 6.17 2.74 23.29
N ALA A 352 6.86 3.78 23.76
CA ALA A 352 7.31 3.81 25.18
C ALA A 352 6.53 4.75 26.12
N ARG A 353 5.20 4.88 25.99
CA ARG A 353 4.41 5.69 26.96
C ARG A 353 3.05 5.13 27.36
N ALA A 354 2.98 3.87 27.76
CA ALA A 354 1.78 3.36 28.44
C ALA A 354 2.11 2.43 29.61
N ALA A 355 2.99 2.82 30.52
CA ALA A 355 3.12 2.12 31.78
C ALA A 355 3.56 3.07 32.88
N LYS A 356 2.61 3.76 33.51
CA LYS A 356 2.62 4.12 34.96
C LYS A 356 1.44 5.04 35.32
N VAL A 357 0.24 4.47 35.39
CA VAL A 357 -0.71 4.99 36.38
C VAL A 357 -0.58 4.08 37.59
N LYS A 358 0.16 4.50 38.58
CA LYS A 358 0.13 3.91 39.90
C LYS A 358 -1.19 4.35 40.57
N SER A 359 -2.03 3.38 40.93
CA SER A 359 -3.12 3.52 41.86
C SER A 359 -2.61 4.13 43.17
N ALA A 360 -3.09 5.30 43.51
CA ALA A 360 -3.10 5.77 44.87
C ALA A 360 -4.55 5.54 45.39
N THR A 361 -4.72 4.63 46.30
CA THR A 361 -5.89 4.48 47.14
C THR A 361 -5.54 5.01 48.54
N PRO A 362 -6.51 5.58 49.27
CA PRO A 362 -6.38 6.48 50.41
C PRO A 362 -5.85 5.82 51.67
#